data_7ee78f7821a3a5537cb65cbecd2086e9
#
_entry.id   7ee78f7821a3a5537cb65cbecd2086e9
#
_cell.length_a   1.000
_cell.length_b   1.000
_cell.length_c   1.000
_cell.angle_alpha   90.00
_cell.angle_beta   90.00
_cell.angle_gamma   90.00
#
_symmetry.space_group_name_H-M   'P 1'
#
loop_
_entity.id
_entity.type
_entity.pdbx_description
1 polymer ?
#
loop_
_entity_poly.entity_id
_entity_poly.type
_entity_poly.pdbx_seq_one_letter_code
_entity_poly.pdbx_strand_id
1 'polypeptide(L)'
;MEAIVLCGVQGSGKSTLYRDRFLDTHVHVSLDLRRSRSREAELVRECLETGRPFVVDNTNPTPADRARYIDPAREAGFKVIAYVVEVDAALAFARADIPPSRVAATARSLQRPTREEGFDELWHATAGPEGDWRIEPLLTTPPLF
;
A
#
# COMPACT_ATOMS: atom_id res chain seq x y z
N MET A 1 -14.78 9.05 4.37
CA MET A 1 -13.84 8.09 4.95
C MET A 1 -13.06 7.41 3.85
N GLU A 2 -11.80 7.10 4.10
CA GLU A 2 -10.97 6.52 3.05
C GLU A 2 -10.17 5.32 3.55
N ALA A 3 -10.00 4.35 2.65
CA ALA A 3 -9.15 3.20 2.83
C ALA A 3 -7.98 3.34 1.85
N ILE A 4 -6.77 3.39 2.39
CA ILE A 4 -5.56 3.54 1.59
C ILE A 4 -4.84 2.20 1.55
N VAL A 5 -4.50 1.75 0.35
CA VAL A 5 -3.76 0.50 0.14
C VAL A 5 -2.39 0.86 -0.41
N LEU A 6 -1.35 0.57 0.37
CA LEU A 6 0.02 0.76 -0.08
C LEU A 6 0.49 -0.50 -0.82
N CYS A 7 1.17 -0.30 -1.92
CA CYS A 7 1.72 -1.38 -2.73
C CYS A 7 3.22 -1.13 -2.93
N GLY A 8 4.04 -2.13 -2.68
CA GLY A 8 5.47 -1.98 -2.87
C GLY A 8 6.26 -3.11 -2.23
N VAL A 9 7.49 -3.28 -2.68
CA VAL A 9 8.37 -4.31 -2.14
C VAL A 9 8.80 -3.97 -0.72
N GLN A 10 9.34 -4.96 -0.03
CA GLN A 10 9.92 -4.75 1.29
C GLN A 10 11.06 -3.72 1.19
N GLY A 11 11.09 -2.78 2.13
CA GLY A 11 12.11 -1.73 2.14
C GLY A 11 11.86 -0.57 1.18
N SER A 12 10.70 -0.52 0.52
CA SER A 12 10.37 0.59 -0.39
C SER A 12 10.02 1.89 0.31
N GLY A 13 9.75 1.84 1.62
CA GLY A 13 9.41 3.02 2.39
C GLY A 13 7.94 3.16 2.76
N LYS A 14 7.16 2.08 2.64
CA LYS A 14 5.71 2.12 2.95
C LYS A 14 5.43 2.58 4.37
N SER A 15 6.12 2.00 5.36
CA SER A 15 5.93 2.38 6.76
C SER A 15 6.37 3.81 7.03
N THR A 16 7.40 4.27 6.32
CA THR A 16 7.86 5.66 6.42
C THR A 16 6.83 6.61 5.83
N LEU A 17 6.22 6.26 4.68
CA LEU A 17 5.15 7.04 4.08
C LEU A 17 3.97 7.16 5.04
N TYR A 18 3.57 6.03 5.65
CA TYR A 18 2.49 6.05 6.65
C TYR A 18 2.82 7.03 7.77
N ARG A 19 4.02 6.92 8.34
CA ARG A 19 4.44 7.75 9.48
C ARG A 19 4.48 9.23 9.11
N ASP A 20 4.96 9.55 7.91
CA ASP A 20 5.12 10.93 7.48
C ASP A 20 3.81 11.61 7.08
N ARG A 21 2.84 10.85 6.58
CA ARG A 21 1.64 11.43 5.96
C ARG A 21 0.32 11.04 6.63
N PHE A 22 0.27 9.93 7.34
CA PHE A 22 -1.00 9.37 7.79
C PHE A 22 -1.07 9.03 9.28
N LEU A 23 0.04 9.17 10.00
CA LEU A 23 0.12 8.73 11.40
C LEU A 23 -0.98 9.29 12.29
N ASP A 24 -1.30 10.57 12.14
CA ASP A 24 -2.24 11.26 13.03
C ASP A 24 -3.70 11.13 12.59
N THR A 25 -3.96 10.64 11.39
CA THR A 25 -5.30 10.65 10.80
C THR A 25 -5.83 9.28 10.44
N HIS A 26 -4.95 8.28 10.26
CA HIS A 26 -5.33 6.96 9.75
C HIS A 26 -4.81 5.85 10.66
N VAL A 27 -5.62 4.81 10.86
CA VAL A 27 -5.19 3.61 11.58
C VAL A 27 -4.20 2.83 10.72
N HIS A 28 -3.13 2.33 11.32
CA HIS A 28 -2.10 1.56 10.64
C HIS A 28 -2.45 0.07 10.65
N VAL A 29 -2.73 -0.48 9.48
CA VAL A 29 -3.05 -1.91 9.32
C VAL A 29 -1.85 -2.59 8.64
N SER A 30 -1.20 -3.50 9.37
CA SER A 30 0.01 -4.17 8.88
C SER A 30 0.06 -5.59 9.44
N LEU A 31 0.39 -6.56 8.59
CA LEU A 31 0.60 -7.94 9.02
C LEU A 31 1.77 -8.06 10.00
N ASP A 32 2.82 -7.26 9.78
CA ASP A 32 3.98 -7.28 10.68
C ASP A 32 3.61 -6.87 12.10
N LEU A 33 2.69 -5.91 12.25
CA LEU A 33 2.22 -5.46 13.55
C LEU A 33 1.18 -6.40 14.16
N ARG A 34 0.29 -6.95 13.34
CA ARG A 34 -0.82 -7.79 13.82
C ARG A 34 -0.47 -9.27 13.91
N ARG A 35 0.53 -9.71 13.14
CA ARG A 35 1.07 -11.07 13.15
C ARG A 35 0.11 -12.17 12.72
N SER A 36 -1.10 -11.84 12.29
CA SER A 36 -2.02 -12.83 11.73
C SER A 36 -3.05 -12.15 10.82
N ARG A 37 -3.49 -12.90 9.80
CA ARG A 37 -4.52 -12.43 8.87
C ARG A 37 -5.86 -12.20 9.56
N SER A 38 -6.22 -13.03 10.52
CA SER A 38 -7.49 -12.86 11.21
C SER A 38 -7.52 -11.61 12.08
N ARG A 39 -6.42 -11.28 12.76
CA ARG A 39 -6.32 -10.04 13.54
C ARG A 39 -6.32 -8.81 12.65
N GLU A 40 -5.66 -8.90 11.51
CA GLU A 40 -5.67 -7.82 10.52
C GLU A 40 -7.09 -7.59 10.01
N ALA A 41 -7.79 -8.67 9.64
CA ALA A 41 -9.16 -8.59 9.15
C ALA A 41 -10.12 -8.01 10.19
N GLU A 42 -9.94 -8.35 11.46
CA GLU A 42 -10.72 -7.78 12.55
C GLU A 42 -10.51 -6.28 12.65
N LEU A 43 -9.27 -5.82 12.55
CA LEU A 43 -8.98 -4.39 12.61
C LEU A 43 -9.60 -3.63 11.44
N VAL A 44 -9.49 -4.18 10.23
CA VAL A 44 -10.11 -3.59 9.04
C VAL A 44 -11.62 -3.50 9.23
N ARG A 45 -12.25 -4.58 9.68
CA ARG A 45 -13.70 -4.60 9.91
C ARG A 45 -14.11 -3.54 10.94
N GLU A 46 -13.34 -3.42 12.04
CA GLU A 46 -13.60 -2.40 13.05
C GLU A 46 -13.51 -0.99 12.47
N CYS A 47 -12.51 -0.72 11.65
CA CYS A 47 -12.38 0.58 10.99
C CYS A 47 -13.57 0.87 10.08
N LEU A 48 -14.01 -0.14 9.32
CA LEU A 48 -15.15 0.02 8.40
C LEU A 48 -16.46 0.26 9.17
N GLU A 49 -16.67 -0.46 10.25
CA GLU A 49 -17.89 -0.33 11.07
C GLU A 49 -17.94 1.01 11.80
N THR A 50 -16.81 1.50 12.26
CA THR A 50 -16.76 2.75 13.04
C THR A 50 -16.47 3.99 12.18
N GLY A 51 -16.27 3.82 10.88
CA GLY A 51 -15.98 4.93 9.97
C GLY A 51 -14.60 5.53 10.14
N ARG A 52 -13.62 4.75 10.58
CA ARG A 52 -12.24 5.24 10.76
C ARG A 52 -11.42 5.04 9.48
N PRO A 53 -10.75 6.08 8.99
CA PRO A 53 -9.83 5.91 7.87
C PRO A 53 -8.63 5.06 8.29
N PHE A 54 -8.11 4.28 7.34
CA PHE A 54 -6.99 3.39 7.62
C PHE A 54 -6.06 3.26 6.42
N VAL A 55 -4.84 2.82 6.69
CA VAL A 55 -3.81 2.54 5.68
C VAL A 55 -3.37 1.10 5.83
N VAL A 56 -3.46 0.34 4.75
CA VAL A 56 -2.96 -1.03 4.70
C VAL A 56 -1.51 -1.01 4.22
N ASP A 57 -0.61 -1.32 5.13
CA ASP A 57 0.85 -1.29 4.90
C ASP A 57 1.38 -2.70 4.76
N ASN A 58 1.11 -3.32 3.62
CA ASN A 58 1.62 -4.63 3.23
C ASN A 58 2.15 -4.52 1.80
N THR A 59 2.79 -5.56 1.28
CA THR A 59 3.33 -5.51 -0.08
C THR A 59 2.25 -5.43 -1.15
N ASN A 60 1.11 -6.11 -0.93
CA ASN A 60 -0.07 -6.10 -1.80
C ASN A 60 0.27 -6.26 -3.30
N PRO A 61 0.98 -7.34 -3.68
CA PRO A 61 1.57 -7.41 -5.01
C PRO A 61 0.60 -7.72 -6.14
N THR A 62 -0.55 -8.31 -5.85
CA THR A 62 -1.50 -8.73 -6.89
C THR A 62 -2.89 -8.16 -6.67
N PRO A 63 -3.72 -8.11 -7.74
CA PRO A 63 -5.12 -7.71 -7.57
C PRO A 63 -5.88 -8.55 -6.54
N ALA A 64 -5.61 -9.85 -6.45
CA ALA A 64 -6.26 -10.72 -5.47
C ALA A 64 -5.91 -10.32 -4.04
N ASP A 65 -4.66 -9.97 -3.79
CA ASP A 65 -4.24 -9.49 -2.46
C ASP A 65 -4.94 -8.19 -2.09
N ARG A 66 -5.10 -7.30 -3.05
CA ARG A 66 -5.72 -5.99 -2.83
C ARG A 66 -7.24 -6.07 -2.69
N ALA A 67 -7.88 -7.01 -3.40
CA ALA A 67 -9.33 -7.17 -3.35
C ALA A 67 -9.85 -7.43 -1.94
N ARG A 68 -9.02 -8.06 -1.11
CA ARG A 68 -9.31 -8.30 0.31
C ARG A 68 -9.72 -7.03 1.05
N TYR A 69 -9.16 -5.88 0.68
CA TYR A 69 -9.43 -4.60 1.32
C TYR A 69 -10.40 -3.74 0.53
N ILE A 70 -10.30 -3.80 -0.81
CA ILE A 70 -11.12 -2.97 -1.69
C ILE A 70 -12.60 -3.31 -1.57
N ASP A 71 -12.95 -4.58 -1.67
CA ASP A 71 -14.34 -5.00 -1.73
C ASP A 71 -15.13 -4.61 -0.48
N PRO A 72 -14.66 -4.95 0.75
CA PRO A 72 -15.40 -4.52 1.94
C PRO A 72 -15.39 -3.00 2.15
N ALA A 73 -14.33 -2.32 1.76
CA ALA A 73 -14.27 -0.86 1.89
C ALA A 73 -15.30 -0.19 0.99
N ARG A 74 -15.43 -0.64 -0.25
CA ARG A 74 -16.44 -0.12 -1.18
C ARG A 74 -17.85 -0.40 -0.69
N GLU A 75 -18.10 -1.59 -0.16
CA GLU A 75 -19.41 -1.94 0.41
C GLU A 75 -19.77 -1.02 1.58
N ALA A 76 -18.78 -0.60 2.35
CA ALA A 76 -18.98 0.30 3.48
C ALA A 76 -19.06 1.78 3.06
N GLY A 77 -18.93 2.08 1.78
CA GLY A 77 -18.98 3.46 1.27
C GLY A 77 -17.70 4.25 1.44
N PHE A 78 -16.57 3.58 1.68
CA PHE A 78 -15.27 4.24 1.78
C PHE A 78 -14.72 4.56 0.39
N LYS A 79 -14.03 5.69 0.31
CA LYS A 79 -13.18 5.99 -0.85
C LYS A 79 -11.94 5.12 -0.76
N VAL A 80 -11.56 4.47 -1.86
CA VAL A 80 -10.43 3.53 -1.88
C VAL A 80 -9.31 4.10 -2.73
N ILE A 81 -8.14 4.23 -2.14
CA ILE A 81 -6.99 4.92 -2.75
C ILE A 81 -5.77 4.00 -2.70
N ALA A 82 -5.06 3.88 -3.82
CA ALA A 82 -3.81 3.14 -3.87
C ALA A 82 -2.62 4.09 -3.98
N TYR A 83 -1.55 3.77 -3.26
CA TYR A 83 -0.24 4.39 -3.45
C TYR A 83 0.75 3.29 -3.80
N VAL A 84 1.37 3.40 -4.96
CA VAL A 84 2.51 2.54 -5.31
C VAL A 84 3.77 3.23 -4.77
N VAL A 85 4.42 2.60 -3.81
CA VAL A 85 5.61 3.15 -3.16
C VAL A 85 6.82 2.48 -3.77
N GLU A 86 7.65 3.24 -4.46
CA GLU A 86 8.80 2.72 -5.16
C GLU A 86 10.09 3.40 -4.69
N VAL A 87 11.16 2.64 -4.73
CA VAL A 87 12.51 3.11 -4.47
C VAL A 87 13.46 2.28 -5.34
N ASP A 88 14.65 2.78 -5.57
CA ASP A 88 15.69 2.03 -6.27
C ASP A 88 15.88 0.65 -5.59
N ALA A 89 15.99 -0.40 -6.39
CA ALA A 89 16.09 -1.78 -5.88
C ALA A 89 17.29 -1.97 -4.95
N ALA A 90 18.43 -1.36 -5.28
CA ALA A 90 19.61 -1.45 -4.43
C ALA A 90 19.37 -0.80 -3.07
N LEU A 91 18.63 0.32 -3.03
CA LEU A 91 18.28 0.99 -1.79
C LEU A 91 17.28 0.16 -0.99
N ALA A 92 16.34 -0.50 -1.66
CA ALA A 92 15.40 -1.41 -1.01
C ALA A 92 16.11 -2.56 -0.32
N PHE A 93 17.12 -3.15 -0.98
CA PHE A 93 17.91 -4.23 -0.39
C PHE A 93 18.68 -3.74 0.85
N ALA A 94 19.17 -2.51 0.84
CA ALA A 94 19.90 -1.96 1.98
C ALA A 94 19.01 -1.65 3.16
N ARG A 95 17.73 -1.31 2.92
CA ARG A 95 16.78 -0.94 3.97
C ARG A 95 16.06 -2.12 4.60
N ALA A 96 15.80 -3.16 3.83
CA ALA A 96 14.99 -4.28 4.29
C ALA A 96 15.84 -5.28 5.06
N ASP A 97 15.41 -5.66 6.25
CA ASP A 97 16.02 -6.76 7.01
C ASP A 97 15.43 -8.09 6.50
N ILE A 98 15.56 -8.31 5.19
CA ILE A 98 14.97 -9.43 4.48
C ILE A 98 15.97 -9.88 3.41
N PRO A 99 16.09 -11.18 3.15
CA PRO A 99 17.01 -11.64 2.10
C PRO A 99 16.74 -11.00 0.75
N PRO A 100 17.78 -10.57 0.01
CA PRO A 100 17.60 -9.96 -1.31
C PRO A 100 16.79 -10.81 -2.29
N SER A 101 16.88 -12.15 -2.18
CA SER A 101 16.10 -13.05 -3.02
C SER A 101 14.59 -12.89 -2.82
N ARG A 102 14.17 -12.66 -1.57
CA ARG A 102 12.75 -12.44 -1.25
C ARG A 102 12.25 -11.10 -1.79
N VAL A 103 13.06 -10.04 -1.65
CA VAL A 103 12.71 -8.73 -2.19
C VAL A 103 12.58 -8.80 -3.71
N ALA A 104 13.51 -9.46 -4.39
CA ALA A 104 13.46 -9.64 -5.83
C ALA A 104 12.25 -10.46 -6.28
N ALA A 105 11.89 -11.51 -5.53
CA ALA A 105 10.72 -12.32 -5.84
C ALA A 105 9.44 -11.50 -5.73
N THR A 106 9.31 -10.68 -4.68
CA THR A 106 8.17 -9.79 -4.52
C THR A 106 8.10 -8.76 -5.66
N ALA A 107 9.23 -8.19 -6.04
CA ALA A 107 9.28 -7.22 -7.13
C ALA A 107 8.81 -7.84 -8.45
N ARG A 108 9.18 -9.10 -8.71
CA ARG A 108 8.76 -9.81 -9.92
C ARG A 108 7.26 -10.12 -9.94
N SER A 109 6.67 -10.35 -8.78
CA SER A 109 5.24 -10.67 -8.67
C SER A 109 4.35 -9.44 -8.58
N LEU A 110 4.94 -8.26 -8.38
CA LEU A 110 4.18 -7.03 -8.19
C LEU A 110 3.51 -6.60 -9.49
N GLN A 111 2.19 -6.51 -9.46
CA GLN A 111 1.38 -6.00 -10.56
C GLN A 111 0.86 -4.62 -10.17
N ARG A 112 0.99 -3.64 -11.06
CA ARG A 112 0.51 -2.29 -10.78
C ARG A 112 -1.00 -2.29 -10.58
N PRO A 113 -1.49 -1.57 -9.56
CA PRO A 113 -2.94 -1.44 -9.36
C PRO A 113 -3.59 -0.67 -10.50
N THR A 114 -4.85 -1.01 -10.76
CA THR A 114 -5.65 -0.38 -11.82
C THR A 114 -6.99 0.06 -11.27
N ARG A 115 -7.64 0.99 -11.97
CA ARG A 115 -8.97 1.46 -11.59
C ARG A 115 -10.03 0.36 -11.66
N GLU A 116 -9.84 -0.60 -12.54
CA GLU A 116 -10.76 -1.72 -12.71
C GLU A 116 -10.84 -2.60 -11.47
N GLU A 117 -9.82 -2.55 -10.60
CA GLU A 117 -9.85 -3.25 -9.33
C GLU A 117 -10.83 -2.61 -8.34
N GLY A 118 -11.21 -1.36 -8.54
CA GLY A 118 -12.13 -0.65 -7.67
C GLY A 118 -11.52 0.55 -6.95
N PHE A 119 -10.34 0.98 -7.33
CA PHE A 119 -9.71 2.16 -6.75
C PHE A 119 -10.32 3.44 -7.32
N ASP A 120 -10.60 4.39 -6.44
CA ASP A 120 -11.08 5.72 -6.83
C ASP A 120 -9.92 6.62 -7.23
N GLU A 121 -8.74 6.43 -6.63
CA GLU A 121 -7.53 7.17 -6.95
C GLU A 121 -6.32 6.25 -6.95
N LEU A 122 -5.36 6.55 -7.82
CA LEU A 122 -4.11 5.82 -7.96
C LEU A 122 -2.96 6.81 -7.96
N TRP A 123 -2.02 6.63 -7.02
CA TRP A 123 -0.88 7.52 -6.85
C TRP A 123 0.44 6.76 -6.86
N HIS A 124 1.49 7.44 -7.27
CA HIS A 124 2.86 6.94 -7.23
C HIS A 124 3.64 7.79 -6.23
N ALA A 125 4.23 7.15 -5.22
CA ALA A 125 4.99 7.84 -4.19
C ALA A 125 6.44 7.39 -4.21
N THR A 126 7.35 8.35 -4.27
CA THR A 126 8.80 8.10 -4.27
C THR A 126 9.44 8.95 -3.18
N ALA A 127 10.30 8.33 -2.37
CA ALA A 127 11.06 9.04 -1.36
C ALA A 127 12.21 9.79 -2.01
N GLY A 128 12.34 11.08 -1.72
CA GLY A 128 13.46 11.88 -2.15
C GLY A 128 14.69 11.63 -1.27
N PRO A 129 15.88 12.10 -1.70
CA PRO A 129 17.12 11.86 -0.97
C PRO A 129 17.17 12.50 0.42
N GLU A 130 16.36 13.51 0.65
CA GLU A 130 16.32 14.22 1.94
C GLU A 130 15.08 13.87 2.78
N GLY A 131 14.40 12.78 2.43
CA GLY A 131 13.21 12.34 3.17
C GLY A 131 11.91 12.98 2.75
N ASP A 132 11.91 13.84 1.75
CA ASP A 132 10.69 14.41 1.19
C ASP A 132 10.05 13.42 0.21
N TRP A 133 8.74 13.53 0.06
CA TRP A 133 7.97 12.64 -0.80
C TRP A 133 7.55 13.33 -2.08
N ARG A 134 7.71 12.60 -3.19
CA ARG A 134 7.18 12.99 -4.49
C ARG A 134 5.97 12.13 -4.77
N ILE A 135 4.80 12.74 -4.84
CA ILE A 135 3.55 12.03 -5.06
C ILE A 135 2.93 12.52 -6.36
N GLU A 136 2.74 11.61 -7.31
CA GLU A 136 2.25 11.91 -8.65
C GLU A 136 1.14 10.92 -9.02
N PRO A 137 0.24 11.27 -9.96
CA PRO A 137 -0.73 10.31 -10.47
C PRO A 137 -0.03 9.08 -11.05
N LEU A 138 -0.53 7.90 -10.74
CA LEU A 138 0.02 6.66 -11.29
C LEU A 138 -0.47 6.44 -12.71
N LEU A 139 0.46 6.23 -13.64
CA LEU A 139 0.13 5.85 -14.99
C LEU A 139 -0.10 4.35 -15.03
N THR A 140 -1.35 3.93 -15.14
CA THR A 140 -1.73 2.52 -15.11
C THR A 140 -1.68 1.85 -16.47
N THR A 141 -1.67 2.65 -17.52
CA THR A 141 -1.59 2.14 -18.89
C THR A 141 -0.26 2.57 -19.48
N PRO A 142 0.53 1.66 -20.08
CA PRO A 142 1.74 2.07 -20.78
C PRO A 142 1.37 3.08 -21.87
N PRO A 143 2.18 4.12 -22.09
CA PRO A 143 1.90 5.04 -23.19
C PRO A 143 1.90 4.29 -24.52
N LEU A 144 0.95 4.61 -25.32
CA LEU A 144 0.81 4.00 -26.66
C LEU A 144 1.78 4.61 -27.65
N PHE A 145 2.92 4.89 -27.17
CA PHE A 145 3.95 5.55 -27.99
C PHE A 145 3.44 6.38 -29.11
#